data_27833bc0a2aff47849b316c4087166f0
#
_entry.id   27833bc0a2aff47849b316c4087166f0
#
_cell.length_a   1.000
_cell.length_b   1.000
_cell.length_c   1.000
_cell.angle_alpha   90.00
_cell.angle_beta   90.00
_cell.angle_gamma   90.00
#
_symmetry.space_group_name_H-M   'P 1'
#
loop_
_entity.id
_entity.type
_entity.pdbx_description
1 polymer ?
#
loop_
_entity_poly.entity_id
_entity_poly.type
_entity_poly.pdbx_seq_one_letter_code
_entity_poly.pdbx_strand_id
1 'polypeptide(L)'
;MWNSTRGVALLAAFALSQAAIAQTYPNKPIRMIVPWNPGGTSDTIARILGQKMTETWGQQVVVDTRAGASGIIGTEIAMRAPPDGYTLLHGNMSQWATNPSLYKTNYDTLRDFTPISIVASAPQLLVVFPGMPVKSVQDLVQFAKAKPGELNFGSGGAGTLAYPSGELFKTMAGVNMVHVPYKGTILALNDLLGGRLHIVFSDMPIALPHAKSGKVRALAVTSAKRTSLVPDMPTIAESGVPGYAIENSWGVFAPKKVPRDIIAKLNAEIVRVHSLKDVRDRYASFGLDAASSSPDQFAEIIRTDEAKLSRIIKATGAKVE
;
A
#
# COMPACT_ATOMS: atom_id res chain seq x y z
N MET A 1 17.25 72.78 10.83
CA MET A 1 17.35 71.51 11.62
C MET A 1 16.02 70.80 11.48
N TRP A 2 15.87 69.99 10.40
CA TRP A 2 14.60 69.28 10.14
C TRP A 2 14.80 67.78 10.39
N ASN A 3 14.17 67.35 11.42
CA ASN A 3 13.75 66.01 11.85
C ASN A 3 14.38 64.74 11.20
N SER A 4 15.56 64.37 11.63
CA SER A 4 16.18 63.02 11.44
C SER A 4 15.47 61.92 12.25
N THR A 5 14.65 62.25 13.25
CA THR A 5 13.94 61.33 14.14
C THR A 5 12.71 60.66 13.49
N ARG A 6 12.10 61.25 12.47
CA ARG A 6 10.93 60.67 11.76
C ARG A 6 11.33 59.59 10.78
N GLY A 7 12.55 59.66 10.20
CA GLY A 7 13.07 58.64 9.28
C GLY A 7 13.42 57.31 9.95
N VAL A 8 13.94 57.38 11.18
CA VAL A 8 14.31 56.18 11.95
C VAL A 8 13.08 55.42 12.46
N ALA A 9 12.02 56.12 12.82
CA ALA A 9 10.76 55.50 13.28
C ALA A 9 10.02 54.74 12.13
N LEU A 10 10.08 55.28 10.90
CA LEU A 10 9.49 54.64 9.74
C LEU A 10 10.27 53.39 9.29
N LEU A 11 11.60 53.41 9.39
CA LEU A 11 12.44 52.21 9.11
C LEU A 11 12.28 51.11 10.16
N ALA A 12 12.09 51.46 11.43
CA ALA A 12 11.83 50.50 12.51
C ALA A 12 10.42 49.88 12.39
N ALA A 13 9.41 50.64 11.95
CA ALA A 13 8.07 50.09 11.69
C ALA A 13 8.02 49.14 10.47
N PHE A 14 8.86 49.37 9.44
CA PHE A 14 8.97 48.50 8.30
C PHE A 14 9.76 47.21 8.60
N ALA A 15 10.71 47.25 9.53
CA ALA A 15 11.45 46.07 9.98
C ALA A 15 10.61 45.12 10.87
N LEU A 16 9.65 45.67 11.62
CA LEU A 16 8.74 44.89 12.46
C LEU A 16 7.59 44.22 11.70
N SER A 17 7.28 44.67 10.47
CA SER A 17 6.25 44.03 9.62
C SER A 17 6.75 42.80 8.85
N GLN A 18 8.05 42.50 8.88
CA GLN A 18 8.65 41.31 8.26
C GLN A 18 8.80 40.10 9.20
N ALA A 19 8.36 40.21 10.45
CA ALA A 19 8.07 39.01 11.22
C ALA A 19 6.78 38.40 10.66
N ALA A 20 6.83 37.95 9.39
CA ALA A 20 5.86 37.01 8.84
C ALA A 20 5.81 35.88 9.85
N ILE A 21 4.71 35.82 10.62
CA ILE A 21 4.41 34.65 11.46
C ILE A 21 4.53 33.46 10.52
N ALA A 22 5.62 32.76 10.63
CA ALA A 22 5.81 31.50 9.89
C ALA A 22 4.62 30.65 10.30
N GLN A 23 3.60 30.59 9.45
CA GLN A 23 2.37 29.88 9.74
C GLN A 23 2.78 28.45 10.01
N THR A 24 2.57 28.00 11.25
CA THR A 24 2.98 26.66 11.67
C THR A 24 2.26 25.64 10.80
N TYR A 25 2.99 24.92 9.98
CA TYR A 25 2.45 23.78 9.22
C TYR A 25 2.00 22.67 10.18
N PRO A 26 0.82 22.04 9.99
CA PRO A 26 -0.24 22.43 9.06
C PRO A 26 -1.14 23.53 9.66
N ASN A 27 -1.61 24.46 8.83
CA ASN A 27 -2.57 25.48 9.20
C ASN A 27 -3.89 25.42 8.40
N LYS A 28 -4.01 24.43 7.54
CA LYS A 28 -5.20 24.09 6.74
C LYS A 28 -5.31 22.56 6.60
N PRO A 29 -6.45 22.04 6.17
CA PRO A 29 -6.63 20.59 5.96
C PRO A 29 -5.60 20.00 5.00
N ILE A 30 -5.15 18.78 5.32
CA ILE A 30 -4.27 17.97 4.47
C ILE A 30 -5.14 16.97 3.69
N ARG A 31 -4.94 16.89 2.39
CA ARG A 31 -5.56 15.90 1.52
C ARG A 31 -4.66 14.70 1.38
N MET A 32 -5.14 13.51 1.77
CA MET A 32 -4.44 12.25 1.57
C MET A 32 -5.12 11.46 0.46
N ILE A 33 -4.49 11.42 -0.72
CA ILE A 33 -4.99 10.68 -1.88
C ILE A 33 -4.70 9.21 -1.68
N VAL A 34 -5.74 8.39 -1.79
CA VAL A 34 -5.69 6.93 -1.78
C VAL A 34 -6.10 6.43 -3.18
N PRO A 35 -5.20 5.82 -3.97
CA PRO A 35 -5.47 5.46 -5.36
C PRO A 35 -6.26 4.14 -5.50
N TRP A 36 -7.07 3.80 -4.50
CA TRP A 36 -7.83 2.55 -4.41
C TRP A 36 -9.28 2.79 -3.98
N ASN A 37 -10.12 1.77 -4.16
CA ASN A 37 -11.52 1.83 -3.75
C ASN A 37 -11.68 2.00 -2.23
N PRO A 38 -12.74 2.70 -1.78
CA PRO A 38 -13.12 2.75 -0.38
C PRO A 38 -13.31 1.36 0.23
N GLY A 39 -12.98 1.22 1.52
CA GLY A 39 -13.12 -0.03 2.28
C GLY A 39 -11.99 -1.05 2.04
N GLY A 40 -11.06 -0.78 1.13
CA GLY A 40 -9.86 -1.60 0.94
C GLY A 40 -8.79 -1.35 2.01
N THR A 41 -7.72 -2.16 1.97
CA THR A 41 -6.60 -2.07 2.93
C THR A 41 -5.99 -0.66 2.98
N SER A 42 -5.70 -0.06 1.83
CA SER A 42 -5.13 1.30 1.76
C SER A 42 -6.05 2.36 2.34
N ASP A 43 -7.36 2.27 2.12
CA ASP A 43 -8.35 3.20 2.71
C ASP A 43 -8.40 3.05 4.23
N THR A 44 -8.40 1.82 4.73
CA THR A 44 -8.40 1.52 6.18
C THR A 44 -7.15 2.11 6.86
N ILE A 45 -5.97 1.88 6.32
CA ILE A 45 -4.71 2.41 6.85
C ILE A 45 -4.71 3.94 6.83
N ALA A 46 -5.09 4.55 5.70
CA ALA A 46 -5.12 6.00 5.54
C ALA A 46 -6.09 6.68 6.52
N ARG A 47 -7.25 6.07 6.81
CA ARG A 47 -8.22 6.60 7.78
C ARG A 47 -7.72 6.52 9.22
N ILE A 48 -7.08 5.42 9.60
CA ILE A 48 -6.49 5.28 10.95
C ILE A 48 -5.39 6.34 11.12
N LEU A 49 -4.47 6.45 10.17
CA LEU A 49 -3.39 7.43 10.19
C LEU A 49 -3.94 8.86 10.18
N GLY A 50 -4.85 9.16 9.26
CA GLY A 50 -5.44 10.50 9.10
C GLY A 50 -6.22 10.96 10.34
N GLN A 51 -6.93 10.04 11.00
CA GLN A 51 -7.61 10.34 12.27
C GLN A 51 -6.60 10.76 13.34
N LYS A 52 -5.52 9.99 13.53
CA LYS A 52 -4.50 10.27 14.55
C LYS A 52 -3.73 11.56 14.27
N MET A 53 -3.41 11.83 13.01
CA MET A 53 -2.80 13.10 12.62
C MET A 53 -3.75 14.28 12.88
N THR A 54 -5.04 14.12 12.62
CA THR A 54 -6.06 15.14 12.92
C THR A 54 -6.15 15.44 14.42
N GLU A 55 -6.15 14.39 15.25
CA GLU A 55 -6.16 14.51 16.72
C GLU A 55 -4.96 15.31 17.25
N THR A 56 -3.77 15.12 16.65
CA THR A 56 -2.53 15.79 17.07
C THR A 56 -2.45 17.24 16.61
N TRP A 57 -2.82 17.49 15.35
CA TRP A 57 -2.56 18.78 14.71
C TRP A 57 -3.74 19.74 14.74
N GLY A 58 -4.94 19.27 15.11
CA GLY A 58 -6.16 20.08 15.06
C GLY A 58 -6.59 20.47 13.64
N GLN A 59 -5.87 19.97 12.62
CA GLN A 59 -6.18 20.15 11.20
C GLN A 59 -6.64 18.85 10.59
N GLN A 60 -7.74 18.87 9.83
CA GLN A 60 -8.29 17.66 9.23
C GLN A 60 -7.33 17.03 8.21
N VAL A 61 -7.16 15.70 8.29
CA VAL A 61 -6.58 14.91 7.23
C VAL A 61 -7.72 14.22 6.46
N VAL A 62 -8.01 14.74 5.27
CA VAL A 62 -9.12 14.28 4.42
C VAL A 62 -8.64 13.15 3.53
N VAL A 63 -9.15 11.95 3.76
CA VAL A 63 -8.88 10.79 2.90
C VAL A 63 -9.73 10.89 1.64
N ASP A 64 -9.07 11.04 0.49
CA ASP A 64 -9.70 11.19 -0.83
C ASP A 64 -9.35 9.99 -1.71
N THR A 65 -10.31 9.08 -1.89
CA THR A 65 -10.14 7.86 -2.69
C THR A 65 -10.29 8.17 -4.19
N ARG A 66 -9.25 7.84 -4.98
CA ARG A 66 -9.17 8.08 -6.44
C ARG A 66 -8.74 6.82 -7.15
N ALA A 67 -9.63 5.83 -7.17
CA ALA A 67 -9.39 4.56 -7.83
C ALA A 67 -9.37 4.66 -9.36
N GLY A 68 -8.71 3.71 -10.00
CA GLY A 68 -8.69 3.54 -11.45
C GLY A 68 -7.31 3.20 -12.00
N ALA A 69 -7.28 2.41 -13.09
CA ALA A 69 -6.08 1.96 -13.79
C ALA A 69 -4.99 1.43 -12.81
N SER A 70 -5.36 0.48 -11.95
CA SER A 70 -4.45 -0.09 -10.92
C SER A 70 -3.79 0.98 -10.03
N GLY A 71 -4.51 2.07 -9.73
CA GLY A 71 -4.03 3.17 -8.88
C GLY A 71 -3.22 4.25 -9.63
N ILE A 72 -2.99 4.12 -10.93
CA ILE A 72 -2.23 5.10 -11.73
C ILE A 72 -2.92 6.46 -11.70
N ILE A 73 -4.26 6.51 -11.85
CA ILE A 73 -5.03 7.77 -11.88
C ILE A 73 -4.81 8.57 -10.59
N GLY A 74 -5.01 7.97 -9.42
CA GLY A 74 -4.83 8.66 -8.14
C GLY A 74 -3.37 9.09 -7.91
N THR A 75 -2.41 8.27 -8.34
CA THR A 75 -0.99 8.59 -8.25
C THR A 75 -0.63 9.81 -9.09
N GLU A 76 -1.12 9.90 -10.32
CA GLU A 76 -0.89 11.07 -11.18
C GLU A 76 -1.55 12.34 -10.65
N ILE A 77 -2.73 12.23 -10.02
CA ILE A 77 -3.38 13.38 -9.35
C ILE A 77 -2.48 13.89 -8.22
N ALA A 78 -1.92 12.99 -7.40
CA ALA A 78 -1.00 13.37 -6.33
C ALA A 78 0.30 13.99 -6.88
N MET A 79 0.87 13.42 -7.94
CA MET A 79 2.09 13.90 -8.59
C MET A 79 1.97 15.36 -9.06
N ARG A 80 0.79 15.72 -9.60
CA ARG A 80 0.53 17.07 -10.14
C ARG A 80 0.14 18.09 -9.08
N ALA A 81 0.00 17.70 -7.81
CA ALA A 81 -0.38 18.61 -6.73
C ALA A 81 0.77 19.59 -6.40
N PRO A 82 0.43 20.79 -5.86
CA PRO A 82 1.43 21.73 -5.37
C PRO A 82 2.37 21.08 -4.35
N PRO A 83 3.68 21.37 -4.39
CA PRO A 83 4.65 20.81 -3.45
C PRO A 83 4.69 21.59 -2.13
N ASP A 84 3.53 21.82 -1.51
CA ASP A 84 3.35 22.58 -0.28
C ASP A 84 3.12 21.70 0.97
N GLY A 85 3.11 20.36 0.79
CA GLY A 85 2.88 19.40 1.86
C GLY A 85 1.41 19.15 2.20
N TYR A 86 0.46 19.82 1.57
CA TYR A 86 -0.98 19.67 1.86
C TYR A 86 -1.69 18.64 0.98
N THR A 87 -0.98 18.06 0.02
CA THR A 87 -1.45 16.85 -0.69
C THR A 87 -0.43 15.75 -0.52
N LEU A 88 -0.88 14.62 0.01
CA LEU A 88 -0.07 13.42 0.22
C LEU A 88 -0.63 12.28 -0.63
N LEU A 89 0.22 11.34 -1.01
CA LEU A 89 -0.17 10.07 -1.61
C LEU A 89 0.01 8.96 -0.58
N HIS A 90 -1.03 8.22 -0.26
CA HIS A 90 -0.92 6.94 0.43
C HIS A 90 -0.92 5.82 -0.61
N GLY A 91 0.26 5.28 -0.89
CA GLY A 91 0.49 4.24 -1.88
C GLY A 91 0.83 2.88 -1.26
N ASN A 92 0.92 1.87 -2.10
CA ASN A 92 1.44 0.54 -1.77
C ASN A 92 2.42 0.07 -2.86
N MET A 93 2.92 -1.15 -2.78
CA MET A 93 3.87 -1.70 -3.78
C MET A 93 3.40 -1.60 -5.23
N SER A 94 2.11 -1.44 -5.48
CA SER A 94 1.62 -1.22 -6.85
C SER A 94 2.20 0.06 -7.45
N GLN A 95 2.28 1.15 -6.69
CA GLN A 95 2.76 2.43 -7.17
C GLN A 95 4.26 2.42 -7.48
N TRP A 96 5.07 1.78 -6.64
CA TRP A 96 6.54 1.86 -6.78
C TRP A 96 7.21 0.63 -7.35
N ALA A 97 6.52 -0.52 -7.43
CA ALA A 97 7.15 -1.74 -7.92
C ALA A 97 6.37 -2.45 -9.03
N THR A 98 5.06 -2.71 -8.84
CA THR A 98 4.27 -3.49 -9.80
C THR A 98 3.95 -2.68 -11.06
N ASN A 99 3.38 -1.49 -10.91
CA ASN A 99 2.99 -0.66 -12.05
C ASN A 99 4.18 -0.25 -12.94
N PRO A 100 5.32 0.24 -12.39
CA PRO A 100 6.49 0.56 -13.22
C PRO A 100 7.05 -0.64 -13.99
N SER A 101 6.84 -1.86 -13.47
CA SER A 101 7.31 -3.08 -14.12
C SER A 101 6.36 -3.62 -15.20
N LEU A 102 5.07 -3.25 -15.16
CA LEU A 102 4.01 -3.78 -16.04
C LEU A 102 3.47 -2.76 -17.04
N TYR A 103 3.42 -1.49 -16.66
CA TYR A 103 2.80 -0.43 -17.46
C TYR A 103 3.82 0.63 -17.86
N LYS A 104 3.57 1.30 -18.95
CA LYS A 104 4.24 2.57 -19.26
C LYS A 104 3.56 3.67 -18.44
N THR A 105 4.03 3.87 -17.21
CA THR A 105 3.52 4.93 -16.33
C THR A 105 4.07 6.30 -16.73
N ASN A 106 3.28 7.37 -16.52
CA ASN A 106 3.74 8.75 -16.70
C ASN A 106 4.51 9.27 -15.47
N TYR A 107 4.67 8.46 -14.44
CA TYR A 107 5.40 8.79 -13.22
C TYR A 107 6.53 7.79 -12.95
N ASP A 108 7.52 8.27 -12.24
CA ASP A 108 8.53 7.49 -11.56
C ASP A 108 8.49 7.84 -10.07
N THR A 109 8.43 6.83 -9.21
CA THR A 109 8.13 7.06 -7.78
C THR A 109 9.20 7.89 -7.09
N LEU A 110 10.48 7.64 -7.33
CA LEU A 110 11.57 8.37 -6.66
C LEU A 110 11.93 9.68 -7.35
N ARG A 111 11.64 9.82 -8.65
CA ARG A 111 11.83 11.07 -9.39
C ARG A 111 10.76 12.09 -9.03
N ASP A 112 9.49 11.68 -8.98
CA ASP A 112 8.33 12.58 -8.92
C ASP A 112 7.75 12.74 -7.52
N PHE A 113 8.14 11.88 -6.57
CA PHE A 113 7.72 11.95 -5.18
C PHE A 113 8.91 11.98 -4.22
N THR A 114 8.67 12.51 -3.05
CA THR A 114 9.52 12.37 -1.87
C THR A 114 8.88 11.33 -0.95
N PRO A 115 9.51 10.17 -0.71
CA PRO A 115 9.06 9.22 0.30
C PRO A 115 9.06 9.87 1.68
N ILE A 116 8.03 9.62 2.49
CA ILE A 116 7.96 10.13 3.86
C ILE A 116 8.23 9.00 4.84
N SER A 117 7.42 7.95 4.79
CA SER A 117 7.60 6.77 5.65
C SER A 117 6.82 5.59 5.10
N ILE A 118 7.32 4.36 5.29
CA ILE A 118 6.49 3.17 5.30
C ILE A 118 5.50 3.28 6.46
N VAL A 119 4.30 2.71 6.35
CA VAL A 119 3.27 2.80 7.39
C VAL A 119 2.68 1.46 7.78
N ALA A 120 2.78 0.46 6.91
CA ALA A 120 2.36 -0.90 7.20
C ALA A 120 3.08 -1.90 6.28
N SER A 121 3.16 -3.13 6.73
CA SER A 121 3.48 -4.30 5.91
C SER A 121 2.58 -5.47 6.31
N ALA A 122 2.34 -6.38 5.38
CA ALA A 122 1.65 -7.63 5.63
C ALA A 122 1.87 -8.62 4.48
N PRO A 123 1.89 -9.93 4.76
CA PRO A 123 1.72 -10.93 3.72
C PRO A 123 0.29 -10.88 3.16
N GLN A 124 0.10 -11.46 2.01
CA GLN A 124 -1.23 -11.81 1.53
C GLN A 124 -1.64 -13.19 2.07
N LEU A 125 -2.94 -13.45 2.11
CA LEU A 125 -3.49 -14.78 2.31
C LEU A 125 -3.78 -15.42 0.95
N LEU A 126 -3.31 -16.64 0.74
CA LEU A 126 -3.80 -17.52 -0.30
C LEU A 126 -5.13 -18.11 0.17
N VAL A 127 -6.22 -17.64 -0.40
CA VAL A 127 -7.58 -18.10 -0.06
C VAL A 127 -8.23 -18.79 -1.25
N VAL A 128 -9.02 -19.82 -0.94
CA VAL A 128 -9.77 -20.60 -1.94
C VAL A 128 -11.25 -20.68 -1.60
N PHE A 129 -12.09 -20.92 -2.61
CA PHE A 129 -13.51 -21.21 -2.42
C PHE A 129 -13.68 -22.48 -1.58
N PRO A 130 -14.47 -22.44 -0.49
CA PRO A 130 -14.60 -23.56 0.45
C PRO A 130 -15.19 -24.85 -0.17
N GLY A 131 -15.98 -24.71 -1.25
CA GLY A 131 -16.55 -25.86 -1.99
C GLY A 131 -15.54 -26.67 -2.79
N MET A 132 -14.29 -26.19 -2.94
CA MET A 132 -13.23 -26.97 -3.56
C MET A 132 -12.74 -28.10 -2.63
N PRO A 133 -12.37 -29.27 -3.19
CA PRO A 133 -11.80 -30.40 -2.43
C PRO A 133 -10.30 -30.15 -2.12
N VAL A 134 -9.97 -28.95 -1.62
CA VAL A 134 -8.61 -28.46 -1.39
C VAL A 134 -8.52 -27.94 0.05
N LYS A 135 -7.63 -28.52 0.87
CA LYS A 135 -7.45 -28.16 2.28
C LYS A 135 -6.06 -27.63 2.61
N SER A 136 -5.12 -27.79 1.68
CA SER A 136 -3.71 -27.38 1.82
C SER A 136 -3.18 -26.82 0.49
N VAL A 137 -2.00 -26.21 0.54
CA VAL A 137 -1.29 -25.76 -0.68
C VAL A 137 -0.93 -26.98 -1.55
N GLN A 138 -0.55 -28.10 -0.93
CA GLN A 138 -0.24 -29.34 -1.65
C GLN A 138 -1.46 -29.85 -2.40
N ASP A 139 -2.66 -29.87 -1.76
CA ASP A 139 -3.90 -30.27 -2.44
C ASP A 139 -4.20 -29.34 -3.62
N LEU A 140 -3.99 -28.02 -3.43
CA LEU A 140 -4.19 -27.03 -4.50
C LEU A 140 -3.26 -27.30 -5.68
N VAL A 141 -1.99 -27.57 -5.43
CA VAL A 141 -1.01 -27.88 -6.47
C VAL A 141 -1.38 -29.18 -7.23
N GLN A 142 -1.76 -30.23 -6.48
CA GLN A 142 -2.19 -31.50 -7.09
C GLN A 142 -3.45 -31.32 -7.92
N PHE A 143 -4.44 -30.60 -7.40
CA PHE A 143 -5.70 -30.33 -8.10
C PHE A 143 -5.47 -29.51 -9.38
N ALA A 144 -4.62 -28.47 -9.31
CA ALA A 144 -4.28 -27.65 -10.46
C ALA A 144 -3.48 -28.42 -11.54
N LYS A 145 -2.61 -29.36 -11.13
CA LYS A 145 -1.89 -30.26 -12.06
C LYS A 145 -2.82 -31.26 -12.75
N ALA A 146 -3.83 -31.78 -12.03
CA ALA A 146 -4.82 -32.70 -12.60
C ALA A 146 -5.79 -32.00 -13.56
N LYS A 147 -5.95 -30.69 -13.45
CA LYS A 147 -6.91 -29.87 -14.20
C LYS A 147 -6.25 -28.59 -14.76
N PRO A 148 -5.29 -28.73 -15.68
CA PRO A 148 -4.53 -27.59 -16.20
C PRO A 148 -5.45 -26.61 -16.97
N GLY A 149 -5.42 -25.33 -16.56
CA GLY A 149 -6.22 -24.26 -17.16
C GLY A 149 -7.69 -24.20 -16.71
N GLU A 150 -8.18 -25.13 -15.87
CA GLU A 150 -9.54 -25.06 -15.33
C GLU A 150 -9.66 -24.12 -14.12
N LEU A 151 -8.60 -24.00 -13.31
CA LEU A 151 -8.61 -23.10 -12.16
C LEU A 151 -8.39 -21.65 -12.58
N ASN A 152 -9.14 -20.76 -11.98
CA ASN A 152 -8.93 -19.33 -12.12
C ASN A 152 -8.52 -18.70 -10.79
N PHE A 153 -7.69 -17.64 -10.88
CA PHE A 153 -7.35 -16.79 -9.74
C PHE A 153 -7.67 -15.33 -10.05
N GLY A 154 -8.22 -14.64 -9.05
CA GLY A 154 -8.60 -13.24 -9.17
C GLY A 154 -7.56 -12.29 -8.63
N SER A 155 -7.49 -11.10 -9.23
CA SER A 155 -6.73 -9.97 -8.71
C SER A 155 -7.54 -8.67 -8.80
N GLY A 156 -7.07 -7.62 -8.13
CA GLY A 156 -7.64 -6.28 -8.28
C GLY A 156 -7.20 -5.55 -9.55
N GLY A 157 -6.73 -6.29 -10.56
CA GLY A 157 -6.11 -5.81 -11.79
C GLY A 157 -4.62 -6.17 -11.83
N ALA A 158 -4.02 -6.20 -13.03
CA ALA A 158 -2.64 -6.65 -13.23
C ALA A 158 -1.59 -5.84 -12.42
N GLY A 159 -1.85 -4.57 -12.16
CA GLY A 159 -0.96 -3.73 -11.34
C GLY A 159 -1.07 -3.96 -9.83
N THR A 160 -2.01 -4.79 -9.33
CA THR A 160 -2.06 -5.15 -7.90
C THR A 160 -1.12 -6.31 -7.60
N LEU A 161 -0.61 -6.38 -6.36
CA LEU A 161 0.31 -7.44 -5.95
C LEU A 161 -0.28 -8.84 -6.08
N ALA A 162 -1.60 -9.00 -6.05
CA ALA A 162 -2.30 -10.27 -6.23
C ALA A 162 -1.98 -10.94 -7.57
N TYR A 163 -1.76 -10.16 -8.64
CA TYR A 163 -1.43 -10.70 -9.94
C TYR A 163 -0.01 -11.32 -9.97
N PRO A 164 1.08 -10.60 -9.67
CA PRO A 164 2.40 -11.23 -9.61
C PRO A 164 2.50 -12.31 -8.54
N SER A 165 1.71 -12.28 -7.45
CA SER A 165 1.63 -13.37 -6.48
C SER A 165 1.11 -14.67 -7.11
N GLY A 166 0.02 -14.58 -7.89
CA GLY A 166 -0.54 -15.72 -8.62
C GLY A 166 0.40 -16.24 -9.70
N GLU A 167 1.01 -15.35 -10.49
CA GLU A 167 1.96 -15.75 -11.55
C GLU A 167 3.23 -16.39 -10.96
N LEU A 168 3.74 -15.86 -9.84
CA LEU A 168 4.86 -16.49 -9.12
C LEU A 168 4.49 -17.90 -8.63
N PHE A 169 3.27 -18.06 -8.07
CA PHE A 169 2.79 -19.36 -7.64
C PHE A 169 2.68 -20.34 -8.80
N LYS A 170 2.09 -19.93 -9.92
CA LYS A 170 2.00 -20.76 -11.15
C LYS A 170 3.36 -21.26 -11.59
N THR A 171 4.32 -20.33 -11.68
CA THR A 171 5.68 -20.64 -12.16
C THR A 171 6.42 -21.58 -11.21
N MET A 172 6.40 -21.30 -9.91
CA MET A 172 7.15 -22.06 -8.92
C MET A 172 6.53 -23.44 -8.62
N ALA A 173 5.20 -23.54 -8.63
CA ALA A 173 4.48 -24.80 -8.42
C ALA A 173 4.35 -25.63 -9.69
N GLY A 174 4.68 -25.08 -10.87
CA GLY A 174 4.53 -25.76 -12.16
C GLY A 174 3.07 -26.07 -12.48
N VAL A 175 2.16 -25.13 -12.28
CA VAL A 175 0.71 -25.28 -12.50
C VAL A 175 0.19 -24.26 -13.52
N ASN A 176 -0.88 -24.63 -14.23
CA ASN A 176 -1.56 -23.74 -15.15
C ASN A 176 -2.89 -23.27 -14.55
N MET A 177 -3.02 -21.95 -14.35
CA MET A 177 -4.23 -21.29 -13.83
C MET A 177 -4.50 -20.03 -14.66
N VAL A 178 -5.77 -19.69 -14.84
CA VAL A 178 -6.22 -18.51 -15.62
C VAL A 178 -6.34 -17.30 -14.70
N HIS A 179 -5.75 -16.18 -15.08
CA HIS A 179 -5.92 -14.92 -14.37
C HIS A 179 -7.24 -14.23 -14.75
N VAL A 180 -7.98 -13.73 -13.76
CA VAL A 180 -9.21 -12.95 -13.94
C VAL A 180 -9.03 -11.58 -13.26
N PRO A 181 -8.84 -10.50 -14.04
CA PRO A 181 -8.66 -9.16 -13.48
C PRO A 181 -10.00 -8.53 -13.08
N TYR A 182 -10.03 -7.89 -11.90
CA TYR A 182 -11.14 -7.09 -11.40
C TYR A 182 -10.73 -5.63 -11.20
N LYS A 183 -11.70 -4.74 -11.00
CA LYS A 183 -11.46 -3.33 -10.63
C LYS A 183 -11.29 -3.17 -9.11
N GLY A 184 -10.44 -4.01 -8.49
CA GLY A 184 -10.14 -4.04 -7.05
C GLY A 184 -10.32 -5.42 -6.43
N THR A 185 -9.46 -5.76 -5.44
CA THR A 185 -9.39 -7.09 -4.80
C THR A 185 -10.70 -7.47 -4.08
N ILE A 186 -11.45 -6.50 -3.56
CA ILE A 186 -12.75 -6.74 -2.92
C ILE A 186 -13.73 -7.40 -3.91
N LEU A 187 -13.74 -6.96 -5.18
CA LEU A 187 -14.63 -7.54 -6.19
C LEU A 187 -14.24 -8.98 -6.53
N ALA A 188 -12.93 -9.27 -6.62
CA ALA A 188 -12.43 -10.63 -6.79
C ALA A 188 -12.84 -11.52 -5.61
N LEU A 189 -12.74 -11.01 -4.37
CA LEU A 189 -13.14 -11.77 -3.19
C LEU A 189 -14.66 -12.03 -3.16
N ASN A 190 -15.48 -11.07 -3.59
CA ASN A 190 -16.93 -11.29 -3.68
C ASN A 190 -17.30 -12.41 -4.66
N ASP A 191 -16.59 -12.51 -5.80
CA ASP A 191 -16.79 -13.60 -6.74
C ASP A 191 -16.26 -14.94 -6.22
N LEU A 192 -15.18 -14.92 -5.43
CA LEU A 192 -14.73 -16.10 -4.68
C LEU A 192 -15.80 -16.57 -3.69
N LEU A 193 -16.38 -15.66 -2.91
CA LEU A 193 -17.47 -15.97 -1.96
C LEU A 193 -18.70 -16.55 -2.65
N GLY A 194 -18.97 -16.10 -3.89
CA GLY A 194 -20.06 -16.61 -4.74
C GLY A 194 -19.74 -17.89 -5.51
N GLY A 195 -18.53 -18.45 -5.36
CA GLY A 195 -18.09 -19.66 -6.07
C GLY A 195 -17.84 -19.47 -7.57
N ARG A 196 -17.78 -18.24 -8.05
CA ARG A 196 -17.46 -17.90 -9.45
C ARG A 196 -15.96 -17.82 -9.70
N LEU A 197 -15.17 -17.74 -8.65
CA LEU A 197 -13.72 -17.71 -8.65
C LEU A 197 -13.18 -18.80 -7.73
N HIS A 198 -12.04 -19.39 -8.07
CA HIS A 198 -11.44 -20.49 -7.31
C HIS A 198 -10.45 -20.01 -6.25
N ILE A 199 -9.63 -19.01 -6.58
CA ILE A 199 -8.44 -18.61 -5.82
C ILE A 199 -8.32 -17.08 -5.79
N VAL A 200 -7.89 -16.52 -4.65
CA VAL A 200 -7.45 -15.12 -4.54
C VAL A 200 -6.22 -15.05 -3.64
N PHE A 201 -5.22 -14.29 -4.07
CA PHE A 201 -4.14 -13.80 -3.21
C PHE A 201 -4.58 -12.44 -2.67
N SER A 202 -5.07 -12.40 -1.45
CA SER A 202 -5.73 -11.21 -0.89
C SER A 202 -4.96 -10.61 0.26
N ASP A 203 -4.91 -9.28 0.33
CA ASP A 203 -4.42 -8.62 1.53
C ASP A 203 -5.21 -9.09 2.76
N MET A 204 -4.52 -9.28 3.88
CA MET A 204 -5.10 -9.84 5.11
C MET A 204 -6.31 -9.07 5.63
N PRO A 205 -6.34 -7.72 5.66
CA PRO A 205 -7.51 -6.98 6.12
C PRO A 205 -8.81 -7.31 5.38
N ILE A 206 -8.71 -7.67 4.10
CA ILE A 206 -9.85 -8.02 3.26
C ILE A 206 -10.27 -9.48 3.47
N ALA A 207 -9.32 -10.41 3.46
CA ALA A 207 -9.63 -11.84 3.46
C ALA A 207 -9.77 -12.45 4.87
N LEU A 208 -9.04 -11.98 5.87
CA LEU A 208 -8.95 -12.58 7.21
C LEU A 208 -10.30 -12.67 7.92
N PRO A 209 -11.19 -11.66 7.90
CA PRO A 209 -12.52 -11.77 8.50
C PRO A 209 -13.37 -12.90 7.88
N HIS A 210 -13.27 -13.07 6.55
CA HIS A 210 -13.97 -14.13 5.82
C HIS A 210 -13.37 -15.51 6.09
N ALA A 211 -12.05 -15.59 6.25
CA ALA A 211 -11.38 -16.83 6.63
C ALA A 211 -11.75 -17.26 8.07
N LYS A 212 -11.75 -16.32 9.03
CA LYS A 212 -12.16 -16.58 10.40
C LYS A 212 -13.62 -17.02 10.53
N SER A 213 -14.50 -16.52 9.66
CA SER A 213 -15.92 -16.94 9.62
C SER A 213 -16.20 -18.16 8.74
N GLY A 214 -15.17 -18.80 8.17
CA GLY A 214 -15.29 -19.99 7.32
C GLY A 214 -15.90 -19.73 5.93
N LYS A 215 -16.12 -18.46 5.55
CA LYS A 215 -16.69 -18.09 4.24
C LYS A 215 -15.70 -18.26 3.10
N VAL A 216 -14.40 -18.22 3.38
CA VAL A 216 -13.32 -18.66 2.49
C VAL A 216 -12.39 -19.58 3.25
N ARG A 217 -11.63 -20.42 2.54
CA ARG A 217 -10.60 -21.25 3.17
C ARG A 217 -9.23 -20.61 2.91
N ALA A 218 -8.56 -20.17 3.99
CA ALA A 218 -7.17 -19.73 3.93
C ALA A 218 -6.26 -20.96 3.98
N LEU A 219 -5.31 -21.05 3.06
CA LEU A 219 -4.36 -22.17 2.95
C LEU A 219 -2.98 -21.81 3.51
N ALA A 220 -2.51 -20.59 3.26
CA ALA A 220 -1.18 -20.16 3.65
C ALA A 220 -1.03 -18.62 3.56
N VAL A 221 0.04 -18.11 4.20
CA VAL A 221 0.53 -16.75 3.98
C VAL A 221 1.61 -16.72 2.91
N THR A 222 1.76 -15.58 2.24
CA THR A 222 2.70 -15.39 1.12
C THR A 222 4.11 -14.99 1.56
N SER A 223 4.32 -14.72 2.85
CA SER A 223 5.64 -14.33 3.41
C SER A 223 6.63 -15.48 3.41
N ALA A 224 7.93 -15.12 3.47
CA ALA A 224 9.02 -16.10 3.58
C ALA A 224 9.01 -16.89 4.91
N LYS A 225 8.47 -16.27 5.97
CA LYS A 225 8.34 -16.85 7.31
C LYS A 225 6.90 -16.66 7.80
N ARG A 226 6.47 -17.47 8.76
CA ARG A 226 5.18 -17.26 9.43
C ARG A 226 5.11 -15.88 10.07
N THR A 227 3.94 -15.31 10.11
CA THR A 227 3.69 -14.01 10.74
C THR A 227 3.05 -14.19 12.11
N SER A 228 3.40 -13.32 13.06
CA SER A 228 2.76 -13.25 14.39
C SER A 228 1.26 -12.89 14.32
N LEU A 229 0.82 -12.34 13.21
CA LEU A 229 -0.58 -11.96 12.99
C LEU A 229 -1.51 -13.16 12.87
N VAL A 230 -1.01 -14.28 12.33
CA VAL A 230 -1.69 -15.59 12.21
C VAL A 230 -0.67 -16.72 12.39
N PRO A 231 -0.17 -16.97 13.61
CA PRO A 231 1.00 -17.83 13.86
C PRO A 231 0.78 -19.30 13.45
N ASP A 232 -0.46 -19.76 13.46
CA ASP A 232 -0.82 -21.12 13.08
C ASP A 232 -0.89 -21.33 11.56
N MET A 233 -0.93 -20.22 10.78
CA MET A 233 -1.01 -20.28 9.33
C MET A 233 0.37 -20.58 8.75
N PRO A 234 0.54 -21.67 7.96
CA PRO A 234 1.82 -21.95 7.32
C PRO A 234 2.11 -20.96 6.20
N THR A 235 3.36 -20.89 5.77
CA THR A 235 3.72 -20.17 4.55
C THR A 235 3.51 -21.06 3.32
N ILE A 236 3.38 -20.45 2.14
CA ILE A 236 3.35 -21.16 0.87
C ILE A 236 4.66 -21.97 0.68
N ALA A 237 5.80 -21.38 1.12
CA ALA A 237 7.11 -22.02 1.04
C ALA A 237 7.18 -23.30 1.88
N GLU A 238 6.70 -23.27 3.14
CA GLU A 238 6.63 -24.44 4.02
C GLU A 238 5.66 -25.51 3.50
N SER A 239 4.69 -25.09 2.72
CA SER A 239 3.58 -25.93 2.25
C SER A 239 3.79 -26.51 0.84
N GLY A 240 5.04 -26.65 0.37
CA GLY A 240 5.38 -27.39 -0.83
C GLY A 240 5.75 -26.55 -2.06
N VAL A 241 5.93 -25.23 -1.91
CA VAL A 241 6.46 -24.34 -2.96
C VAL A 241 7.70 -23.61 -2.40
N PRO A 242 8.83 -24.31 -2.22
CA PRO A 242 9.99 -23.76 -1.53
C PRO A 242 10.55 -22.52 -2.23
N GLY A 243 10.92 -21.51 -1.43
CA GLY A 243 11.43 -20.24 -1.93
C GLY A 243 10.35 -19.22 -2.33
N TYR A 244 9.06 -19.58 -2.31
CA TYR A 244 8.00 -18.61 -2.53
C TYR A 244 7.99 -17.55 -1.43
N ALA A 245 8.07 -16.28 -1.82
CA ALA A 245 8.01 -15.16 -0.87
C ALA A 245 7.62 -13.86 -1.58
N ILE A 246 6.48 -13.30 -1.21
CA ILE A 246 6.03 -11.98 -1.66
C ILE A 246 5.13 -11.36 -0.58
N GLU A 247 5.35 -10.08 -0.27
CA GLU A 247 4.62 -9.36 0.78
C GLU A 247 4.21 -7.99 0.27
N ASN A 248 3.17 -7.42 0.83
CA ASN A 248 2.74 -6.06 0.51
C ASN A 248 3.23 -5.06 1.55
N SER A 249 3.48 -3.84 1.10
CA SER A 249 3.87 -2.71 1.93
C SER A 249 3.08 -1.48 1.53
N TRP A 250 2.82 -0.60 2.51
CA TRP A 250 2.14 0.67 2.31
C TRP A 250 3.00 1.81 2.84
N GLY A 251 2.93 2.95 2.19
CA GLY A 251 3.69 4.12 2.57
C GLY A 251 3.04 5.44 2.16
N VAL A 252 3.55 6.51 2.75
CA VAL A 252 3.10 7.88 2.48
C VAL A 252 4.19 8.65 1.76
N PHE A 253 3.77 9.40 0.75
CA PHE A 253 4.62 10.20 -0.12
C PHE A 253 4.09 11.63 -0.19
N ALA A 254 4.99 12.57 -0.46
CA ALA A 254 4.62 13.91 -0.89
C ALA A 254 5.07 14.12 -2.36
N PRO A 255 4.46 15.05 -3.10
CA PRO A 255 4.99 15.50 -4.37
C PRO A 255 6.46 15.92 -4.25
N LYS A 256 7.23 15.75 -5.31
CA LYS A 256 8.64 16.19 -5.30
C LYS A 256 8.74 17.69 -5.00
N LYS A 257 9.82 18.10 -4.37
CA LYS A 257 10.13 19.49 -3.99
C LYS A 257 9.33 20.05 -2.79
N VAL A 258 8.57 19.26 -2.07
CA VAL A 258 8.05 19.69 -0.74
C VAL A 258 9.25 20.04 0.17
N PRO A 259 9.22 21.15 0.92
CA PRO A 259 10.31 21.57 1.81
C PRO A 259 10.71 20.47 2.81
N ARG A 260 12.02 20.38 3.08
CA ARG A 260 12.57 19.30 3.93
C ARG A 260 12.06 19.33 5.36
N ASP A 261 11.81 20.51 5.91
CA ASP A 261 11.24 20.71 7.24
C ASP A 261 9.81 20.18 7.35
N ILE A 262 9.00 20.34 6.29
CA ILE A 262 7.66 19.79 6.19
C ILE A 262 7.74 18.23 6.09
N ILE A 263 8.64 17.70 5.27
CA ILE A 263 8.87 16.25 5.18
C ILE A 263 9.29 15.67 6.53
N ALA A 264 10.21 16.33 7.23
CA ALA A 264 10.65 15.91 8.56
C ALA A 264 9.50 15.94 9.58
N LYS A 265 8.65 16.95 9.55
CA LYS A 265 7.48 17.07 10.44
C LYS A 265 6.43 15.98 10.14
N LEU A 266 6.15 15.72 8.86
CA LEU A 266 5.26 14.64 8.44
C LEU A 266 5.80 13.26 8.86
N ASN A 267 7.10 13.01 8.65
CA ASN A 267 7.75 11.77 9.06
C ASN A 267 7.68 11.58 10.59
N ALA A 268 8.06 12.60 11.37
CA ALA A 268 8.03 12.55 12.83
C ALA A 268 6.62 12.20 13.35
N GLU A 269 5.57 12.79 12.75
CA GLU A 269 4.19 12.53 13.15
C GLU A 269 3.78 11.10 12.79
N ILE A 270 4.13 10.60 11.60
CA ILE A 270 3.84 9.23 11.20
C ILE A 270 4.53 8.24 12.15
N VAL A 271 5.80 8.46 12.46
CA VAL A 271 6.56 7.62 13.43
C VAL A 271 5.89 7.64 14.80
N ARG A 272 5.48 8.81 15.30
CA ARG A 272 4.75 8.95 16.56
C ARG A 272 3.43 8.15 16.54
N VAL A 273 2.62 8.30 15.49
CA VAL A 273 1.34 7.59 15.36
C VAL A 273 1.55 6.06 15.41
N HIS A 274 2.55 5.54 14.69
CA HIS A 274 2.83 4.10 14.66
C HIS A 274 3.48 3.57 15.95
N SER A 275 3.99 4.44 16.83
CA SER A 275 4.45 4.06 18.17
C SER A 275 3.31 3.86 19.17
N LEU A 276 2.11 4.38 18.88
CA LEU A 276 0.95 4.28 19.76
C LEU A 276 0.45 2.83 19.84
N LYS A 277 0.19 2.38 21.08
CA LYS A 277 -0.27 0.99 21.31
C LYS A 277 -1.62 0.72 20.66
N ASP A 278 -2.57 1.62 20.76
CA ASP A 278 -3.91 1.50 20.17
C ASP A 278 -3.88 1.41 18.64
N VAL A 279 -2.96 2.11 17.99
CA VAL A 279 -2.73 2.02 16.54
C VAL A 279 -2.16 0.66 16.16
N ARG A 280 -1.12 0.19 16.87
CA ARG A 280 -0.53 -1.12 16.62
C ARG A 280 -1.54 -2.24 16.83
N ASP A 281 -2.29 -2.22 17.93
CA ASP A 281 -3.31 -3.21 18.22
C ASP A 281 -4.41 -3.21 17.16
N ARG A 282 -4.80 -2.03 16.68
CA ARG A 282 -5.79 -1.89 15.61
C ARG A 282 -5.27 -2.43 14.27
N TYR A 283 -4.02 -2.16 13.91
CA TYR A 283 -3.40 -2.74 12.72
C TYR A 283 -3.34 -4.26 12.82
N ALA A 284 -2.85 -4.80 13.95
CA ALA A 284 -2.77 -6.23 14.19
C ALA A 284 -4.14 -6.91 14.09
N SER A 285 -5.22 -6.27 14.58
CA SER A 285 -6.59 -6.80 14.48
C SER A 285 -7.07 -6.99 13.04
N PHE A 286 -6.51 -6.20 12.10
CA PHE A 286 -6.75 -6.32 10.66
C PHE A 286 -5.73 -7.23 9.95
N GLY A 287 -4.75 -7.78 10.67
CA GLY A 287 -3.68 -8.56 10.05
C GLY A 287 -2.62 -7.70 9.36
N LEU A 288 -2.31 -6.55 9.92
CA LEU A 288 -1.26 -5.63 9.47
C LEU A 288 -0.20 -5.45 10.55
N ASP A 289 1.06 -5.40 10.15
CA ASP A 289 2.15 -4.94 11.01
C ASP A 289 2.31 -3.43 10.82
N ALA A 290 2.19 -2.69 11.93
CA ALA A 290 2.46 -1.25 11.94
C ALA A 290 3.97 -1.04 11.75
N ALA A 291 4.35 -0.27 10.75
CA ALA A 291 5.75 0.02 10.42
C ALA A 291 5.97 1.53 10.32
N SER A 292 7.22 1.94 10.50
CA SER A 292 7.65 3.30 10.19
C SER A 292 9.11 3.30 9.78
N SER A 293 9.54 4.31 9.05
CA SER A 293 10.93 4.45 8.59
C SER A 293 11.31 5.91 8.45
N SER A 294 12.60 6.19 8.33
CA SER A 294 13.04 7.47 7.78
C SER A 294 12.71 7.57 6.28
N PRO A 295 12.70 8.78 5.69
CA PRO A 295 12.55 8.97 4.25
C PRO A 295 13.59 8.21 3.42
N ASP A 296 14.86 8.18 3.87
CA ASP A 296 15.95 7.50 3.17
C ASP A 296 15.80 5.97 3.24
N GLN A 297 15.42 5.44 4.40
CA GLN A 297 15.11 4.01 4.55
C GLN A 297 13.95 3.60 3.65
N PHE A 298 12.90 4.43 3.56
CA PHE A 298 11.79 4.12 2.68
C PHE A 298 12.18 4.18 1.20
N ALA A 299 13.04 5.12 0.80
CA ALA A 299 13.59 5.15 -0.56
C ALA A 299 14.37 3.87 -0.90
N GLU A 300 15.11 3.30 0.06
CA GLU A 300 15.83 2.04 -0.15
C GLU A 300 14.88 0.82 -0.24
N ILE A 301 13.83 0.79 0.57
CA ILE A 301 12.76 -0.22 0.46
C ILE A 301 12.16 -0.18 -0.94
N ILE A 302 11.84 1.00 -1.47
CA ILE A 302 11.27 1.18 -2.82
C ILE A 302 12.20 0.57 -3.88
N ARG A 303 13.51 0.87 -3.86
CA ARG A 303 14.48 0.31 -4.82
C ARG A 303 14.56 -1.23 -4.73
N THR A 304 14.56 -1.75 -3.51
CA THR A 304 14.62 -3.19 -3.25
C THR A 304 13.36 -3.90 -3.78
N ASP A 305 12.20 -3.33 -3.50
CA ASP A 305 10.91 -3.87 -3.95
C ASP A 305 10.79 -3.82 -5.47
N GLU A 306 11.16 -2.70 -6.09
CA GLU A 306 11.16 -2.53 -7.55
C GLU A 306 12.06 -3.58 -8.23
N ALA A 307 13.28 -3.76 -7.74
CA ALA A 307 14.21 -4.75 -8.26
C ALA A 307 13.70 -6.18 -8.08
N LYS A 308 13.05 -6.48 -6.94
CA LYS A 308 12.44 -7.79 -6.66
C LYS A 308 11.26 -8.07 -7.58
N LEU A 309 10.31 -7.15 -7.66
CA LEU A 309 9.11 -7.32 -8.49
C LEU A 309 9.44 -7.37 -9.99
N SER A 310 10.36 -6.54 -10.46
CA SER A 310 10.83 -6.60 -11.85
C SER A 310 11.41 -7.97 -12.20
N ARG A 311 12.18 -8.58 -11.29
CA ARG A 311 12.70 -9.96 -11.49
C ARG A 311 11.58 -10.99 -11.53
N ILE A 312 10.60 -10.91 -10.60
CA ILE A 312 9.45 -11.81 -10.56
C ILE A 312 8.64 -11.70 -11.87
N ILE A 313 8.29 -10.48 -12.28
CA ILE A 313 7.50 -10.22 -13.48
C ILE A 313 8.21 -10.73 -14.74
N LYS A 314 9.52 -10.52 -14.85
CA LYS A 314 10.32 -11.05 -15.97
C LYS A 314 10.37 -12.59 -15.95
N ALA A 315 10.59 -13.21 -14.79
CA ALA A 315 10.71 -14.65 -14.65
C ALA A 315 9.38 -15.39 -14.92
N THR A 316 8.27 -14.77 -14.56
CA THR A 316 6.92 -15.35 -14.75
C THR A 316 6.33 -15.05 -16.13
N GLY A 317 6.91 -14.13 -16.89
CA GLY A 317 6.35 -13.65 -18.15
C GLY A 317 5.03 -12.87 -17.99
N ALA A 318 4.72 -12.41 -16.77
CA ALA A 318 3.52 -11.65 -16.47
C ALA A 318 3.43 -10.38 -17.34
N LYS A 319 2.29 -10.19 -18.00
CA LYS A 319 2.04 -9.06 -18.91
C LYS A 319 0.67 -8.47 -18.62
N VAL A 320 0.49 -7.22 -19.00
CA VAL A 320 -0.83 -6.59 -19.07
C VAL A 320 -1.43 -6.97 -20.43
N GLU A 321 -2.63 -7.54 -20.41
CA GLU A 321 -3.42 -7.79 -21.61
C GLU A 321 -4.10 -6.50 -22.09
#